data_075a415c277df3a89bad0ffb6444895d
#
_entry.id   075a415c277df3a89bad0ffb6444895d
#
_cell.length_a   1.000
_cell.length_b   1.000
_cell.length_c   1.000
_cell.angle_alpha   90.00
_cell.angle_beta   90.00
_cell.angle_gamma   90.00
#
_symmetry.space_group_name_H-M   'P 1'
#
loop_
_entity.id
_entity.type
_entity.pdbx_description
1 polymer ?
#
loop_
_entity_poly.entity_id
_entity_poly.type
_entity_poly.pdbx_seq_one_letter_code
_entity_poly.pdbx_strand_id
1 'polypeptide(L)'
;MQNDQNISDKHELRALAVSNQQSNDSPSLETVSKSGPTRENESTILPVERLIDVIARLLAGVRHVAVGASSPIPGSGALLARALSERIPLEQLTRVSILGSKQHNAFTNGGVELFDMAATGRIDAFFLGGGQIDGEGNINLIGTGSYPKSEVRWPGSFGSAYLYHLVPRVILFREEHSRRVFVPKVDFISASSIKRQADYRPGGPVALLTGLCLFRFDTPRRRFILQQIHPGHQLEEVRDHTGFDFDLADDLVPTPDPTEERLALIRNRVRHEIAETYPHFANQLSP
;
A
#
# COMPACT_ATOMS: atom_id res chain seq x y z
N MET A 1 -15.46 45.95 -28.06
CA MET A 1 -14.90 46.97 -27.20
C MET A 1 -14.06 46.18 -26.19
N GLN A 2 -12.80 45.97 -26.50
CA GLN A 2 -11.62 46.77 -26.12
C GLN A 2 -11.47 46.81 -24.59
N ASN A 3 -10.38 46.52 -24.00
CA ASN A 3 -8.92 46.41 -24.26
C ASN A 3 -8.32 45.67 -23.08
N ASP A 4 -7.41 44.76 -23.24
CA ASP A 4 -5.95 44.91 -23.40
C ASP A 4 -5.15 45.40 -22.19
N GLN A 5 -4.04 44.67 -22.05
CA GLN A 5 -2.71 45.04 -21.53
C GLN A 5 -2.44 44.64 -20.06
N ASN A 6 -1.45 43.90 -19.76
CA ASN A 6 -0.07 43.64 -20.23
C ASN A 6 0.94 43.94 -19.10
N ILE A 7 2.09 43.26 -19.16
CA ILE A 7 3.41 43.57 -18.57
C ILE A 7 3.71 42.89 -17.25
N SER A 8 4.46 41.81 -17.22
CA SER A 8 5.93 41.66 -17.31
C SER A 8 6.73 42.43 -16.27
N ASP A 9 7.40 41.75 -15.39
CA ASP A 9 8.75 42.18 -15.02
C ASP A 9 9.61 41.02 -14.52
N LYS A 10 10.69 40.82 -15.28
CA LYS A 10 11.89 40.08 -14.90
C LYS A 10 12.80 40.99 -14.07
N HIS A 11 13.39 40.44 -13.03
CA HIS A 11 14.68 40.96 -12.59
C HIS A 11 15.60 39.82 -12.12
N GLU A 12 16.66 39.67 -12.92
CA GLU A 12 17.93 39.05 -12.61
C GLU A 12 18.61 39.73 -11.41
N LEU A 13 19.33 38.94 -10.64
CA LEU A 13 20.54 39.41 -10.00
C LEU A 13 21.62 38.33 -9.97
N ARG A 14 22.70 38.70 -10.62
CA ARG A 14 23.99 38.01 -10.80
C ARG A 14 24.84 38.03 -9.54
N ALA A 15 25.53 36.93 -9.38
CA ALA A 15 26.93 36.70 -9.03
C ALA A 15 27.72 37.75 -8.19
N LEU A 16 28.44 37.23 -7.21
CA LEU A 16 29.79 37.69 -6.91
C LEU A 16 30.62 36.50 -6.39
N ALA A 17 31.65 36.18 -7.18
CA ALA A 17 32.74 35.32 -6.82
C ALA A 17 33.87 36.20 -6.21
N VAL A 18 34.50 35.72 -5.17
CA VAL A 18 35.89 36.18 -4.82
C VAL A 18 36.69 34.97 -4.37
N SER A 19 37.73 34.74 -5.12
CA SER A 19 38.88 33.87 -4.90
C SER A 19 39.76 34.34 -3.74
N ASN A 20 40.39 33.41 -3.02
CA ASN A 20 41.76 33.63 -2.57
C ASN A 20 42.49 32.30 -2.42
N GLN A 21 43.61 32.20 -3.15
CA GLN A 21 44.69 31.24 -3.02
C GLN A 21 45.65 31.64 -1.89
N GLN A 22 46.23 30.64 -1.25
CA GLN A 22 47.70 30.54 -0.96
C GLN A 22 47.97 29.28 -0.13
N SER A 23 48.65 28.36 -0.72
CA SER A 23 49.95 27.68 -0.57
C SER A 23 50.53 27.60 0.86
N ASN A 24 50.86 26.38 1.33
CA ASN A 24 52.23 25.87 1.49
C ASN A 24 52.32 24.48 2.15
N ASP A 25 53.07 23.63 1.47
CA ASP A 25 54.07 22.64 1.92
C ASP A 25 53.76 21.51 2.93
N SER A 26 54.10 20.35 2.42
CA SER A 26 54.21 18.99 2.95
C SER A 26 55.15 18.82 4.17
N PRO A 27 55.14 17.71 4.92
CA PRO A 27 55.68 16.46 4.39
C PRO A 27 54.93 15.16 4.70
N SER A 28 55.24 14.19 3.88
CA SER A 28 54.87 12.79 3.82
C SER A 28 54.95 12.02 5.15
N LEU A 29 53.87 11.26 5.42
CA LEU A 29 53.95 10.03 6.22
C LEU A 29 53.11 8.95 5.54
N GLU A 30 53.78 7.93 5.09
CA GLU A 30 53.24 6.66 4.63
C GLU A 30 52.28 6.09 5.67
N THR A 31 51.01 5.96 5.33
CA THR A 31 50.10 5.13 6.10
C THR A 31 49.64 3.99 5.23
N VAL A 32 50.05 2.82 5.65
CA VAL A 32 49.68 1.50 5.18
C VAL A 32 48.17 1.42 4.99
N SER A 33 47.74 1.25 3.74
CA SER A 33 46.37 0.96 3.39
C SER A 33 46.01 -0.45 3.87
N LYS A 34 45.31 -0.54 4.99
CA LYS A 34 44.50 -1.72 5.30
C LYS A 34 43.27 -1.66 4.43
N SER A 35 43.27 -2.41 3.35
CA SER A 35 42.05 -2.77 2.62
C SER A 35 41.14 -3.56 3.55
N GLY A 36 40.20 -2.85 4.17
CA GLY A 36 39.03 -3.48 4.80
C GLY A 36 38.16 -4.14 3.72
N PRO A 37 37.40 -5.18 4.06
CA PRO A 37 36.58 -5.85 3.08
C PRO A 37 35.63 -4.83 2.46
N THR A 38 35.65 -4.76 1.14
CA THR A 38 34.68 -4.07 0.30
C THR A 38 33.28 -4.49 0.76
N ARG A 39 32.52 -3.58 1.32
CA ARG A 39 31.07 -3.79 1.52
C ARG A 39 30.51 -3.99 0.13
N GLU A 40 30.23 -5.25 -0.21
CA GLU A 40 29.42 -5.60 -1.37
C GLU A 40 28.14 -4.75 -1.28
N ASN A 41 27.70 -4.22 -2.41
CA ASN A 41 26.49 -3.42 -2.60
C ASN A 41 25.29 -4.14 -1.94
N GLU A 42 25.03 -3.88 -0.68
CA GLU A 42 23.73 -4.19 -0.09
C GLU A 42 22.70 -3.34 -0.84
N SER A 43 22.01 -3.96 -1.77
CA SER A 43 20.96 -3.32 -2.57
C SER A 43 19.90 -2.77 -1.61
N THR A 44 19.87 -1.45 -1.46
CA THR A 44 18.91 -0.78 -0.55
C THR A 44 17.49 -1.19 -0.88
N ILE A 45 16.77 -1.73 0.11
CA ILE A 45 15.37 -2.12 -0.01
C ILE A 45 14.49 -0.88 0.08
N LEU A 46 13.68 -0.65 -0.94
CA LEU A 46 12.75 0.47 -0.94
C LEU A 46 11.54 0.17 -0.04
N PRO A 47 10.97 1.18 0.66
CA PRO A 47 9.75 0.99 1.46
C PRO A 47 8.62 0.35 0.66
N VAL A 48 8.43 0.74 -0.60
CA VAL A 48 7.41 0.18 -1.49
C VAL A 48 7.63 -1.31 -1.79
N GLU A 49 8.87 -1.75 -1.93
CA GLU A 49 9.20 -3.17 -2.15
C GLU A 49 8.84 -4.02 -0.94
N ARG A 50 9.02 -3.48 0.26
CA ARG A 50 8.59 -4.12 1.51
C ARG A 50 7.07 -4.26 1.57
N LEU A 51 6.31 -3.21 1.22
CA LEU A 51 4.85 -3.27 1.16
C LEU A 51 4.37 -4.32 0.16
N ILE A 52 4.97 -4.40 -1.03
CA ILE A 52 4.68 -5.40 -2.05
C ILE A 52 4.91 -6.82 -1.49
N ASP A 53 6.00 -7.03 -0.78
CA ASP A 53 6.34 -8.33 -0.20
C ASP A 53 5.39 -8.72 0.93
N VAL A 54 5.03 -7.79 1.83
CA VAL A 54 4.03 -8.04 2.88
C VAL A 54 2.69 -8.43 2.27
N ILE A 55 2.25 -7.75 1.22
CA ILE A 55 1.02 -8.09 0.50
C ILE A 55 1.10 -9.51 -0.05
N ALA A 56 2.21 -9.89 -0.69
CA ALA A 56 2.37 -11.24 -1.21
C ALA A 56 2.32 -12.31 -0.10
N ARG A 57 2.84 -12.02 1.09
CA ARG A 57 2.71 -12.91 2.27
C ARG A 57 1.26 -13.00 2.75
N LEU A 58 0.53 -11.88 2.81
CA LEU A 58 -0.89 -11.85 3.19
C LEU A 58 -1.78 -12.63 2.22
N LEU A 59 -1.33 -12.81 0.98
CA LEU A 59 -2.02 -13.58 -0.06
C LEU A 59 -1.61 -15.06 -0.13
N ALA A 60 -0.79 -15.54 0.79
CA ALA A 60 -0.44 -16.96 0.83
C ALA A 60 -1.69 -17.85 0.89
N GLY A 61 -1.76 -18.83 -0.02
CA GLY A 61 -2.89 -19.77 -0.13
C GLY A 61 -4.18 -19.17 -0.72
N VAL A 62 -4.14 -17.94 -1.23
CA VAL A 62 -5.26 -17.34 -1.97
C VAL A 62 -5.32 -17.91 -3.39
N ARG A 63 -6.48 -18.43 -3.80
CA ARG A 63 -6.70 -18.97 -5.16
C ARG A 63 -6.97 -17.88 -6.17
N HIS A 64 -7.77 -16.86 -5.79
CA HIS A 64 -8.09 -15.73 -6.65
C HIS A 64 -8.12 -14.43 -5.86
N VAL A 65 -7.27 -13.49 -6.24
CA VAL A 65 -7.26 -12.13 -5.73
C VAL A 65 -7.72 -11.14 -6.81
N ALA A 66 -8.65 -10.27 -6.46
CA ALA A 66 -9.03 -9.15 -7.29
C ALA A 66 -8.47 -7.84 -6.70
N VAL A 67 -8.02 -6.96 -7.58
CA VAL A 67 -7.42 -5.67 -7.22
C VAL A 67 -8.19 -4.56 -7.92
N GLY A 68 -8.61 -3.55 -7.17
CA GLY A 68 -9.30 -2.38 -7.69
C GLY A 68 -8.43 -1.52 -8.60
N ALA A 69 -9.05 -0.64 -9.36
CA ALA A 69 -8.35 0.37 -10.14
C ALA A 69 -7.53 1.32 -9.23
N SER A 70 -6.49 1.93 -9.78
CA SER A 70 -5.62 2.87 -9.05
C SER A 70 -4.95 2.27 -7.79
N SER A 71 -4.57 1.00 -7.86
CA SER A 71 -3.99 0.25 -6.74
C SER A 71 -2.66 -0.43 -7.14
N PRO A 72 -1.61 0.34 -7.49
CA PRO A 72 -0.37 -0.22 -8.02
C PRO A 72 0.38 -1.11 -7.02
N ILE A 73 0.48 -0.71 -5.74
CA ILE A 73 1.16 -1.51 -4.70
C ILE A 73 0.40 -2.82 -4.44
N PRO A 74 -0.93 -2.83 -4.20
CA PRO A 74 -1.70 -4.06 -4.11
C PRO A 74 -1.60 -4.95 -5.36
N GLY A 75 -1.64 -4.34 -6.56
CA GLY A 75 -1.47 -5.05 -7.82
C GLY A 75 -0.12 -5.76 -7.92
N SER A 76 0.96 -5.05 -7.57
CA SER A 76 2.31 -5.61 -7.56
C SER A 76 2.46 -6.74 -6.55
N GLY A 77 1.90 -6.60 -5.35
CA GLY A 77 1.91 -7.66 -4.35
C GLY A 77 1.14 -8.91 -4.79
N ALA A 78 0.01 -8.72 -5.48
CA ALA A 78 -0.74 -9.82 -6.07
C ALA A 78 0.05 -10.53 -7.20
N LEU A 79 0.72 -9.77 -8.07
CA LEU A 79 1.59 -10.33 -9.11
C LEU A 79 2.79 -11.09 -8.52
N LEU A 80 3.39 -10.58 -7.44
CA LEU A 80 4.44 -11.30 -6.71
C LEU A 80 3.90 -12.61 -6.11
N ALA A 81 2.73 -12.59 -5.47
CA ALA A 81 2.10 -13.79 -4.93
C ALA A 81 1.86 -14.85 -6.02
N ARG A 82 1.40 -14.43 -7.20
CA ARG A 82 1.26 -15.31 -8.36
C ARG A 82 2.61 -15.90 -8.79
N ALA A 83 3.62 -15.05 -8.98
CA ALA A 83 4.94 -15.50 -9.41
C ALA A 83 5.55 -16.54 -8.45
N LEU A 84 5.34 -16.36 -7.15
CA LEU A 84 5.76 -17.31 -6.11
C LEU A 84 4.94 -18.61 -6.15
N SER A 85 3.63 -18.53 -6.45
CA SER A 85 2.75 -19.70 -6.50
C SER A 85 2.98 -20.61 -7.72
N GLU A 86 3.60 -20.10 -8.78
CA GLU A 86 3.94 -20.90 -9.96
C GLU A 86 4.96 -22.03 -9.68
N ARG A 87 5.60 -22.01 -8.51
CA ARG A 87 6.57 -23.04 -8.05
C ARG A 87 5.93 -24.18 -7.28
N ILE A 88 4.64 -24.09 -7.05
CA ILE A 88 3.84 -25.10 -6.35
C ILE A 88 2.84 -25.72 -7.33
N PRO A 89 2.18 -26.85 -6.98
CA PRO A 89 1.23 -27.50 -7.88
C PRO A 89 0.15 -26.54 -8.40
N LEU A 90 -0.27 -26.73 -9.65
CA LEU A 90 -1.22 -25.88 -10.38
C LEU A 90 -2.53 -25.58 -9.63
N GLU A 91 -2.95 -26.51 -8.77
CA GLU A 91 -4.16 -26.37 -7.94
C GLU A 91 -4.04 -25.24 -6.90
N GLN A 92 -2.82 -24.81 -6.60
CA GLN A 92 -2.51 -23.75 -5.64
C GLN A 92 -2.06 -22.44 -6.32
N LEU A 93 -2.16 -22.38 -7.65
CA LEU A 93 -1.78 -21.20 -8.41
C LEU A 93 -2.71 -20.02 -8.07
N THR A 94 -2.13 -18.91 -7.64
CA THR A 94 -2.86 -17.67 -7.39
C THR A 94 -3.24 -17.00 -8.70
N ARG A 95 -4.54 -16.88 -8.96
CA ARG A 95 -5.07 -16.05 -10.05
C ARG A 95 -5.12 -14.60 -9.61
N VAL A 96 -4.78 -13.69 -10.52
CA VAL A 96 -4.79 -12.25 -10.27
C VAL A 96 -5.66 -11.57 -11.31
N SER A 97 -6.60 -10.74 -10.83
CA SER A 97 -7.42 -9.87 -11.67
C SER A 97 -7.22 -8.43 -11.21
N ILE A 98 -6.65 -7.59 -12.08
CA ILE A 98 -6.42 -6.16 -11.82
C ILE A 98 -7.37 -5.35 -12.70
N LEU A 99 -8.29 -4.60 -12.10
CA LEU A 99 -9.23 -3.76 -12.84
C LEU A 99 -8.45 -2.67 -13.60
N GLY A 100 -8.75 -2.57 -14.89
CA GLY A 100 -8.08 -1.63 -15.79
C GLY A 100 -6.85 -2.19 -16.51
N SER A 101 -6.33 -3.36 -16.11
CA SER A 101 -5.28 -4.06 -16.86
C SER A 101 -5.86 -4.73 -18.10
N LYS A 102 -5.12 -4.72 -19.20
CA LYS A 102 -5.46 -5.48 -20.42
C LYS A 102 -4.97 -6.91 -20.35
N GLN A 103 -3.90 -7.15 -19.60
CA GLN A 103 -3.26 -8.48 -19.50
C GLN A 103 -3.79 -9.28 -18.31
N HIS A 104 -4.13 -8.59 -17.21
CA HIS A 104 -4.46 -9.21 -15.92
C HIS A 104 -5.90 -8.94 -15.49
N ASN A 105 -6.81 -8.60 -16.42
CA ASN A 105 -8.21 -8.43 -16.09
C ASN A 105 -9.02 -9.59 -16.68
N ALA A 106 -9.57 -10.43 -15.81
CA ALA A 106 -10.43 -11.55 -16.22
C ALA A 106 -11.90 -11.12 -16.42
N PHE A 107 -12.24 -9.87 -16.16
CA PHE A 107 -13.61 -9.36 -16.22
C PHE A 107 -13.86 -8.65 -17.55
N THR A 108 -14.91 -9.03 -18.27
CA THR A 108 -15.28 -8.42 -19.55
C THR A 108 -16.11 -7.15 -19.36
N ASN A 109 -17.01 -7.14 -18.38
CA ASN A 109 -17.92 -6.03 -18.07
C ASN A 109 -17.56 -5.28 -16.77
N GLY A 110 -16.28 -5.31 -16.35
CA GLY A 110 -15.81 -4.57 -15.19
C GLY A 110 -16.52 -4.98 -13.89
N GLY A 111 -17.44 -4.14 -13.40
CA GLY A 111 -18.04 -4.33 -12.09
C GLY A 111 -18.98 -5.52 -11.97
N VAL A 112 -19.77 -5.83 -12.99
CA VAL A 112 -20.83 -6.87 -12.91
C VAL A 112 -20.19 -8.23 -12.61
N GLU A 113 -19.25 -8.67 -13.43
CA GLU A 113 -18.61 -9.98 -13.25
C GLU A 113 -17.82 -10.07 -11.95
N LEU A 114 -17.15 -8.99 -11.54
CA LEU A 114 -16.47 -8.91 -10.26
C LEU A 114 -17.44 -9.17 -9.10
N PHE A 115 -18.61 -8.55 -9.13
CA PHE A 115 -19.62 -8.68 -8.08
C PHE A 115 -20.26 -10.07 -8.08
N ASP A 116 -20.56 -10.63 -9.24
CA ASP A 116 -21.08 -12.00 -9.37
C ASP A 116 -20.08 -13.05 -8.89
N MET A 117 -18.80 -12.86 -9.21
CA MET A 117 -17.75 -13.75 -8.74
C MET A 117 -17.53 -13.63 -7.24
N ALA A 118 -17.62 -12.42 -6.67
CA ALA A 118 -17.55 -12.22 -5.23
C ALA A 118 -18.75 -12.88 -4.53
N ALA A 119 -19.98 -12.69 -5.05
CA ALA A 119 -21.19 -13.28 -4.50
C ALA A 119 -21.18 -14.80 -4.50
N THR A 120 -20.58 -15.40 -5.51
CA THR A 120 -20.47 -16.87 -5.67
C THR A 120 -19.22 -17.47 -5.02
N GLY A 121 -18.44 -16.69 -4.24
CA GLY A 121 -17.26 -17.16 -3.51
C GLY A 121 -16.08 -17.53 -4.42
N ARG A 122 -16.00 -16.93 -5.61
CA ARG A 122 -14.90 -17.17 -6.57
C ARG A 122 -13.76 -16.16 -6.43
N ILE A 123 -13.88 -15.18 -5.53
CA ILE A 123 -12.83 -14.24 -5.15
C ILE A 123 -12.53 -14.45 -3.68
N ASP A 124 -11.30 -14.84 -3.37
CA ASP A 124 -10.87 -15.13 -2.01
C ASP A 124 -10.31 -13.90 -1.29
N ALA A 125 -9.69 -12.96 -2.03
CA ALA A 125 -9.11 -11.75 -1.46
C ALA A 125 -9.39 -10.52 -2.32
N PHE A 126 -9.55 -9.37 -1.64
CA PHE A 126 -9.73 -8.06 -2.25
C PHE A 126 -9.06 -6.97 -1.39
N PHE A 127 -8.65 -5.88 -2.04
CA PHE A 127 -8.06 -4.73 -1.36
C PHE A 127 -9.04 -3.57 -1.32
N LEU A 128 -9.16 -2.94 -0.16
CA LEU A 128 -9.93 -1.72 0.01
C LEU A 128 -9.12 -0.69 0.80
N GLY A 129 -9.19 0.55 0.36
CA GLY A 129 -8.77 1.70 1.14
C GLY A 129 -9.97 2.44 1.69
N GLY A 130 -9.72 3.45 2.49
CA GLY A 130 -10.72 4.41 2.96
C GLY A 130 -10.13 5.81 2.96
N GLY A 131 -10.95 6.84 2.79
CA GLY A 131 -10.57 8.19 3.14
C GLY A 131 -10.47 8.34 4.66
N GLN A 132 -11.28 7.55 5.40
CA GLN A 132 -11.15 7.35 6.85
C GLN A 132 -11.37 5.86 7.17
N ILE A 133 -10.66 5.38 8.20
CA ILE A 133 -10.78 4.04 8.78
C ILE A 133 -10.78 4.21 10.30
N ASP A 134 -11.69 3.53 11.01
CA ASP A 134 -11.71 3.53 12.48
C ASP A 134 -11.28 2.18 13.08
N GLY A 135 -11.13 2.16 14.41
CA GLY A 135 -10.65 1.00 15.16
C GLY A 135 -11.56 -0.22 15.12
N GLU A 136 -12.82 -0.06 14.75
CA GLU A 136 -13.78 -1.15 14.55
C GLU A 136 -13.72 -1.71 13.11
N GLY A 137 -12.83 -1.21 12.25
CA GLY A 137 -12.72 -1.61 10.86
C GLY A 137 -13.80 -1.02 9.96
N ASN A 138 -14.52 0.01 10.38
CA ASN A 138 -15.40 0.72 9.46
C ASN A 138 -14.57 1.56 8.49
N ILE A 139 -15.04 1.66 7.24
CA ILE A 139 -14.39 2.49 6.21
C ILE A 139 -15.36 3.55 5.71
N ASN A 140 -14.83 4.76 5.45
CA ASN A 140 -15.53 5.86 4.86
C ASN A 140 -14.93 6.23 3.49
N LEU A 141 -15.76 6.21 2.47
CA LEU A 141 -15.44 6.55 1.08
C LEU A 141 -16.30 7.71 0.55
N ILE A 142 -17.08 8.35 1.43
CA ILE A 142 -18.07 9.35 1.03
C ILE A 142 -17.55 10.78 1.21
N GLY A 143 -16.89 11.07 2.33
CA GLY A 143 -16.42 12.41 2.63
C GLY A 143 -16.26 12.67 4.11
N THR A 144 -15.78 13.85 4.48
CA THR A 144 -15.64 14.29 5.87
C THR A 144 -16.77 15.23 6.25
N GLY A 145 -17.04 15.35 7.57
CA GLY A 145 -18.10 16.18 8.13
C GLY A 145 -19.46 15.48 8.17
N SER A 146 -20.48 16.20 8.59
CA SER A 146 -21.81 15.64 8.82
C SER A 146 -22.58 15.42 7.50
N TYR A 147 -22.88 14.16 7.19
CA TYR A 147 -23.71 13.81 6.03
C TYR A 147 -25.16 14.32 6.23
N PRO A 148 -25.85 14.89 5.21
CA PRO A 148 -25.42 15.03 3.81
C PRO A 148 -24.61 16.29 3.48
N LYS A 149 -24.36 17.16 4.45
CA LYS A 149 -23.60 18.41 4.29
C LYS A 149 -22.13 18.17 4.58
N SER A 150 -21.47 17.33 3.75
CA SER A 150 -20.04 17.04 3.91
C SER A 150 -19.19 18.28 3.65
N GLU A 151 -18.13 18.44 4.44
CA GLU A 151 -17.09 19.47 4.24
C GLU A 151 -16.23 19.15 3.03
N VAL A 152 -15.86 17.86 2.91
CA VAL A 152 -15.15 17.31 1.76
C VAL A 152 -15.95 16.15 1.21
N ARG A 153 -16.17 16.13 -0.10
CA ARG A 153 -16.88 15.04 -0.78
C ARG A 153 -15.91 14.23 -1.63
N TRP A 154 -15.90 12.91 -1.45
CA TRP A 154 -15.15 11.97 -2.27
C TRP A 154 -16.04 11.33 -3.34
N PRO A 155 -15.45 10.63 -4.34
CA PRO A 155 -16.23 10.03 -5.43
C PRO A 155 -17.29 9.03 -5.01
N GLY A 156 -17.18 8.46 -3.80
CA GLY A 156 -18.10 7.48 -3.27
C GLY A 156 -17.51 6.07 -3.23
N SER A 157 -18.36 5.10 -2.90
CA SER A 157 -17.92 3.74 -2.57
C SER A 157 -18.06 2.74 -3.72
N PHE A 158 -18.76 3.10 -4.83
CA PHE A 158 -19.09 2.16 -5.90
C PHE A 158 -19.58 0.83 -5.30
N GLY A 159 -18.96 -0.30 -5.60
CA GLY A 159 -19.26 -1.60 -5.01
C GLY A 159 -18.43 -2.01 -3.78
N SER A 160 -17.70 -1.08 -3.17
CA SER A 160 -16.77 -1.42 -2.07
C SER A 160 -17.45 -2.07 -0.88
N ALA A 161 -18.65 -1.61 -0.48
CA ALA A 161 -19.40 -2.21 0.63
C ALA A 161 -19.81 -3.65 0.32
N TYR A 162 -20.23 -3.91 -0.91
CA TYR A 162 -20.58 -5.25 -1.36
C TYR A 162 -19.40 -6.21 -1.29
N LEU A 163 -18.25 -5.81 -1.85
CA LEU A 163 -17.02 -6.60 -1.81
C LEU A 163 -16.52 -6.79 -0.37
N TYR A 164 -16.60 -5.75 0.45
CA TYR A 164 -16.20 -5.80 1.87
C TYR A 164 -16.96 -6.88 2.65
N HIS A 165 -18.25 -7.06 2.34
CA HIS A 165 -19.07 -8.03 3.05
C HIS A 165 -19.01 -9.44 2.46
N LEU A 166 -18.65 -9.60 1.21
CA LEU A 166 -18.72 -10.90 0.53
C LEU A 166 -17.37 -11.56 0.33
N VAL A 167 -16.29 -10.78 0.12
CA VAL A 167 -14.96 -11.37 -0.06
C VAL A 167 -14.39 -11.81 1.28
N PRO A 168 -14.02 -13.10 1.45
CA PRO A 168 -13.61 -13.64 2.74
C PRO A 168 -12.39 -12.96 3.35
N ARG A 169 -11.44 -12.51 2.53
CA ARG A 169 -10.21 -11.86 2.96
C ARG A 169 -10.11 -10.45 2.40
N VAL A 170 -10.60 -9.46 3.13
CA VAL A 170 -10.42 -8.05 2.77
C VAL A 170 -9.17 -7.51 3.47
N ILE A 171 -8.21 -7.07 2.68
CA ILE A 171 -7.00 -6.40 3.18
C ILE A 171 -7.23 -4.90 3.02
N LEU A 172 -7.30 -4.20 4.15
CA LEU A 172 -7.33 -2.74 4.13
C LEU A 172 -5.90 -2.26 3.85
N PHE A 173 -5.78 -1.38 2.86
CA PHE A 173 -4.50 -0.84 2.45
C PHE A 173 -4.55 0.68 2.36
N ARG A 174 -3.62 1.33 3.05
CA ARG A 174 -3.43 2.77 2.96
C ARG A 174 -1.96 3.10 3.22
N GLU A 175 -1.25 3.55 2.19
CA GLU A 175 0.17 3.92 2.35
C GLU A 175 0.32 5.05 3.35
N GLU A 176 -0.52 6.11 3.24
CA GLU A 176 -0.56 7.18 4.23
C GLU A 176 -1.02 6.68 5.59
N HIS A 177 -0.18 6.86 6.62
CA HIS A 177 -0.53 6.58 8.01
C HIS A 177 -0.63 7.90 8.79
N SER A 178 -1.83 8.39 8.98
CA SER A 178 -2.08 9.68 9.66
C SER A 178 -3.41 9.69 10.40
N ARG A 179 -3.55 10.55 11.41
CA ARG A 179 -4.82 10.76 12.14
C ARG A 179 -5.94 11.29 11.25
N ARG A 180 -5.63 11.81 10.07
CA ARG A 180 -6.62 12.21 9.08
C ARG A 180 -7.30 10.99 8.45
N VAL A 181 -6.55 9.91 8.26
CA VAL A 181 -7.03 8.65 7.69
C VAL A 181 -7.53 7.72 8.81
N PHE A 182 -6.75 7.54 9.86
CA PHE A 182 -7.07 6.66 10.99
C PHE A 182 -7.70 7.47 12.10
N VAL A 183 -9.04 7.50 12.12
CA VAL A 183 -9.85 8.35 12.97
C VAL A 183 -10.46 7.57 14.14
N PRO A 184 -10.80 8.21 15.28
CA PRO A 184 -11.50 7.53 16.37
C PRO A 184 -12.83 6.93 15.93
N LYS A 185 -13.51 7.60 15.01
CA LYS A 185 -14.78 7.17 14.40
C LYS A 185 -14.90 7.79 13.02
N VAL A 186 -15.29 7.00 12.02
CA VAL A 186 -15.54 7.51 10.68
C VAL A 186 -16.76 8.43 10.63
N ASP A 187 -16.69 9.51 9.83
CA ASP A 187 -17.80 10.46 9.68
C ASP A 187 -19.00 9.86 8.95
N PHE A 188 -18.74 8.87 8.10
CA PHE A 188 -19.76 8.11 7.39
C PHE A 188 -19.32 6.64 7.25
N ILE A 189 -20.21 5.70 7.50
CA ILE A 189 -19.95 4.27 7.33
C ILE A 189 -20.32 3.83 5.92
N SER A 190 -19.33 3.71 5.03
CA SER A 190 -19.52 3.14 3.69
C SER A 190 -19.59 1.61 3.74
N ALA A 191 -18.76 0.99 4.58
CA ALA A 191 -18.79 -0.43 4.89
C ALA A 191 -18.38 -0.65 6.34
N SER A 192 -18.99 -1.65 6.99
CA SER A 192 -18.80 -1.95 8.42
C SER A 192 -18.35 -3.38 8.63
N SER A 193 -17.47 -3.61 9.59
CA SER A 193 -17.11 -4.93 10.06
C SER A 193 -18.22 -5.64 10.85
N ILE A 194 -19.27 -4.91 11.24
CA ILE A 194 -20.39 -5.46 12.01
C ILE A 194 -21.14 -6.48 11.18
N LYS A 195 -21.24 -7.71 11.71
CA LYS A 195 -22.06 -8.79 11.16
C LYS A 195 -23.27 -8.98 12.05
N ARG A 196 -24.47 -8.89 11.47
CA ARG A 196 -25.71 -9.30 12.16
C ARG A 196 -25.90 -10.80 11.94
N GLN A 197 -26.42 -11.50 12.92
CA GLN A 197 -26.54 -12.97 12.89
C GLN A 197 -27.35 -13.50 11.69
N ALA A 198 -28.29 -12.69 11.17
CA ALA A 198 -29.14 -13.04 10.02
C ALA A 198 -28.53 -12.68 8.66
N ASP A 199 -27.39 -11.94 8.63
CA ASP A 199 -26.80 -11.45 7.39
C ASP A 199 -25.80 -12.45 6.83
N TYR A 200 -25.95 -12.82 5.55
CA TYR A 200 -24.91 -13.54 4.84
C TYR A 200 -23.77 -12.57 4.49
N ARG A 201 -22.78 -12.50 5.37
CA ARG A 201 -21.59 -11.65 5.24
C ARG A 201 -20.33 -12.46 5.60
N PRO A 202 -19.88 -13.36 4.69
CA PRO A 202 -18.67 -14.16 4.94
C PRO A 202 -17.39 -13.33 4.97
N GLY A 203 -17.42 -12.14 4.34
CA GLY A 203 -16.29 -11.23 4.22
C GLY A 203 -16.03 -10.38 5.45
N GLY A 204 -15.08 -9.49 5.31
CA GLY A 204 -14.64 -8.50 6.29
C GLY A 204 -13.13 -8.32 6.31
N PRO A 205 -12.64 -7.34 7.08
CA PRO A 205 -11.23 -7.05 7.15
C PRO A 205 -10.49 -8.18 7.88
N VAL A 206 -9.33 -8.55 7.36
CA VAL A 206 -8.40 -9.48 8.02
C VAL A 206 -7.11 -8.80 8.44
N ALA A 207 -6.73 -7.73 7.73
CA ALA A 207 -5.52 -6.96 7.98
C ALA A 207 -5.71 -5.50 7.54
N LEU A 208 -4.89 -4.62 8.13
CA LEU A 208 -4.67 -3.25 7.69
C LEU A 208 -3.17 -3.06 7.52
N LEU A 209 -2.73 -2.86 6.27
CA LEU A 209 -1.34 -2.57 5.93
C LEU A 209 -1.21 -1.09 5.61
N THR A 210 -0.21 -0.45 6.21
CA THR A 210 0.08 0.98 6.04
C THR A 210 1.54 1.20 5.68
N GLY A 211 1.96 2.45 5.47
CA GLY A 211 3.37 2.79 5.30
C GLY A 211 4.23 2.60 6.55
N LEU A 212 3.64 2.51 7.75
CA LEU A 212 4.36 2.36 9.02
C LEU A 212 4.35 0.93 9.57
N CYS A 213 3.26 0.19 9.34
CA CYS A 213 3.03 -1.04 10.10
C CYS A 213 1.98 -1.96 9.44
N LEU A 214 1.87 -3.17 10.00
CA LEU A 214 0.84 -4.14 9.70
C LEU A 214 0.03 -4.45 10.96
N PHE A 215 -1.27 -4.27 10.86
CA PHE A 215 -2.25 -4.73 11.85
C PHE A 215 -2.96 -5.99 11.35
N ARG A 216 -3.22 -6.93 12.24
CA ARG A 216 -4.23 -7.98 12.08
C ARG A 216 -5.57 -7.48 12.62
N PHE A 217 -6.67 -7.89 12.02
CA PHE A 217 -8.01 -7.60 12.54
C PHE A 217 -8.58 -8.79 13.30
N ASP A 218 -8.94 -8.57 14.55
CA ASP A 218 -9.65 -9.54 15.39
C ASP A 218 -11.15 -9.37 15.19
N THR A 219 -11.74 -10.21 14.34
CA THR A 219 -13.15 -10.11 13.97
C THR A 219 -14.10 -10.29 15.16
N PRO A 220 -13.92 -11.24 16.08
CA PRO A 220 -14.76 -11.38 17.29
C PRO A 220 -14.75 -10.13 18.16
N ARG A 221 -13.56 -9.55 18.38
CA ARG A 221 -13.39 -8.36 19.23
C ARG A 221 -13.60 -7.06 18.46
N ARG A 222 -13.67 -7.11 17.13
CA ARG A 222 -13.74 -5.98 16.20
C ARG A 222 -12.66 -4.94 16.51
N ARG A 223 -11.40 -5.40 16.54
CA ARG A 223 -10.28 -4.58 16.96
C ARG A 223 -9.02 -4.91 16.16
N PHE A 224 -8.24 -3.89 15.88
CA PHE A 224 -6.93 -4.05 15.29
C PHE A 224 -5.90 -4.45 16.36
N ILE A 225 -4.99 -5.35 15.98
CA ILE A 225 -3.85 -5.80 16.77
C ILE A 225 -2.60 -5.52 15.94
N LEU A 226 -1.72 -4.67 16.45
CA LEU A 226 -0.45 -4.37 15.80
C LEU A 226 0.47 -5.60 15.83
N GLN A 227 0.81 -6.11 14.64
CA GLN A 227 1.64 -7.31 14.47
C GLN A 227 3.08 -7.00 14.11
N GLN A 228 3.28 -6.00 13.23
CA GLN A 228 4.60 -5.69 12.72
C GLN A 228 4.76 -4.18 12.57
N ILE A 229 5.96 -3.68 12.85
CA ILE A 229 6.36 -2.30 12.58
C ILE A 229 7.41 -2.35 11.46
N HIS A 230 7.27 -1.49 10.45
CA HIS A 230 8.24 -1.46 9.36
C HIS A 230 9.58 -0.90 9.84
N PRO A 231 10.72 -1.42 9.34
CA PRO A 231 12.03 -0.90 9.67
C PRO A 231 12.14 0.62 9.45
N GLY A 232 12.73 1.30 10.42
CA GLY A 232 12.84 2.77 10.44
C GLY A 232 11.74 3.47 11.23
N HIS A 233 10.70 2.76 11.67
CA HIS A 233 9.58 3.30 12.45
C HIS A 233 9.54 2.72 13.85
N GLN A 234 8.85 3.42 14.77
CA GLN A 234 8.74 3.06 16.19
C GLN A 234 7.27 2.98 16.62
N LEU A 235 7.02 2.26 17.73
CA LEU A 235 5.66 2.09 18.28
C LEU A 235 5.01 3.43 18.64
N GLU A 236 5.79 4.35 19.18
CA GLU A 236 5.33 5.70 19.55
C GLU A 236 4.82 6.45 18.33
N GLU A 237 5.54 6.38 17.20
CA GLU A 237 5.13 6.98 15.94
C GLU A 237 3.80 6.39 15.45
N VAL A 238 3.65 5.06 15.49
CA VAL A 238 2.39 4.40 15.13
C VAL A 238 1.24 4.89 16.01
N ARG A 239 1.45 5.03 17.33
CA ARG A 239 0.44 5.54 18.26
C ARG A 239 0.08 6.99 17.99
N ASP A 240 1.08 7.83 17.75
CA ASP A 240 0.88 9.25 17.51
C ASP A 240 0.13 9.53 16.22
N HIS A 241 0.26 8.66 15.20
CA HIS A 241 -0.40 8.80 13.92
C HIS A 241 -1.71 8.00 13.78
N THR A 242 -2.08 7.19 14.78
CA THR A 242 -3.34 6.45 14.81
C THR A 242 -4.36 7.15 15.71
N GLY A 243 -5.55 7.42 15.21
CA GLY A 243 -6.61 8.10 15.95
C GLY A 243 -7.51 7.16 16.76
N PHE A 244 -7.30 5.87 16.69
CA PHE A 244 -8.08 4.86 17.44
C PHE A 244 -7.16 3.99 18.30
N ASP A 245 -7.76 3.35 19.31
CA ASP A 245 -7.04 2.42 20.17
C ASP A 245 -6.87 1.05 19.51
N PHE A 246 -5.70 0.44 19.66
CA PHE A 246 -5.38 -0.88 19.17
C PHE A 246 -4.62 -1.70 20.23
N ASP A 247 -4.66 -3.02 20.09
CA ASP A 247 -3.88 -3.92 20.92
C ASP A 247 -2.50 -4.19 20.29
N LEU A 248 -1.58 -4.69 21.10
CA LEU A 248 -0.29 -5.19 20.62
C LEU A 248 -0.34 -6.71 20.55
N ALA A 249 0.28 -7.29 19.53
CA ALA A 249 0.52 -8.73 19.51
C ALA A 249 1.57 -9.11 20.57
N ASP A 250 1.43 -10.28 21.17
CA ASP A 250 2.41 -10.80 22.14
C ASP A 250 3.79 -10.98 21.50
N ASP A 251 3.81 -11.24 20.18
CA ASP A 251 4.98 -11.43 19.33
C ASP A 251 5.19 -10.25 18.35
N LEU A 252 4.98 -9.03 18.81
CA LEU A 252 5.24 -7.83 17.99
C LEU A 252 6.69 -7.82 17.50
N VAL A 253 6.87 -7.86 16.19
CA VAL A 253 8.19 -7.95 15.55
C VAL A 253 8.37 -6.87 14.46
N PRO A 254 9.61 -6.52 14.10
CA PRO A 254 9.86 -5.76 12.89
C PRO A 254 9.37 -6.52 11.66
N THR A 255 8.85 -5.80 10.67
CA THR A 255 8.49 -6.42 9.39
C THR A 255 9.75 -7.00 8.74
N PRO A 256 9.79 -8.30 8.44
CA PRO A 256 10.95 -8.90 7.80
C PRO A 256 11.17 -8.33 6.40
N ASP A 257 12.41 -8.11 6.05
CA ASP A 257 12.78 -7.68 4.70
C ASP A 257 12.47 -8.77 3.64
N PRO A 258 12.17 -8.36 2.40
CA PRO A 258 12.09 -9.30 1.29
C PRO A 258 13.44 -10.00 1.08
N THR A 259 13.41 -11.29 0.77
CA THR A 259 14.63 -12.02 0.36
C THR A 259 15.13 -11.50 -0.98
N GLU A 260 16.42 -11.73 -1.29
CA GLU A 260 17.01 -11.35 -2.58
C GLU A 260 16.22 -11.92 -3.77
N GLU A 261 15.74 -13.15 -3.66
CA GLU A 261 14.92 -13.78 -4.68
C GLU A 261 13.61 -13.01 -4.90
N ARG A 262 12.94 -12.59 -3.83
CA ARG A 262 11.70 -11.82 -3.90
C ARG A 262 11.93 -10.41 -4.44
N LEU A 263 13.04 -9.77 -4.05
CA LEU A 263 13.48 -8.49 -4.63
C LEU A 263 13.75 -8.62 -6.13
N ALA A 264 14.45 -9.67 -6.55
CA ALA A 264 14.69 -9.93 -7.97
C ALA A 264 13.38 -10.12 -8.75
N LEU A 265 12.39 -10.81 -8.18
CA LEU A 265 11.05 -10.92 -8.79
C LEU A 265 10.34 -9.58 -8.87
N ILE A 266 10.38 -8.76 -7.81
CA ILE A 266 9.77 -7.42 -7.77
C ILE A 266 10.38 -6.52 -8.85
N ARG A 267 11.72 -6.42 -8.87
CA ARG A 267 12.48 -5.50 -9.72
C ARG A 267 12.48 -5.87 -11.20
N ASN A 268 12.30 -7.14 -11.51
CA ASN A 268 12.28 -7.62 -12.89
C ASN A 268 10.84 -7.94 -13.34
N ARG A 269 10.31 -9.09 -12.95
CA ARG A 269 9.05 -9.61 -13.46
C ARG A 269 7.84 -8.76 -13.08
N VAL A 270 7.66 -8.50 -11.79
CA VAL A 270 6.50 -7.73 -11.30
C VAL A 270 6.52 -6.31 -11.86
N ARG A 271 7.69 -5.68 -11.87
CA ARG A 271 7.87 -4.37 -12.51
C ARG A 271 7.44 -4.36 -13.96
N HIS A 272 7.86 -5.36 -14.74
CA HIS A 272 7.49 -5.46 -16.14
C HIS A 272 5.98 -5.66 -16.34
N GLU A 273 5.37 -6.55 -15.57
CA GLU A 273 3.95 -6.86 -15.66
C GLU A 273 3.05 -5.69 -15.20
N ILE A 274 3.42 -5.00 -14.11
CA ILE A 274 2.63 -3.88 -13.60
C ILE A 274 2.75 -2.62 -14.45
N ALA A 275 3.81 -2.48 -15.25
CA ALA A 275 4.05 -1.34 -16.13
C ALA A 275 2.97 -1.16 -17.20
N GLU A 276 2.31 -2.25 -17.61
CA GLU A 276 1.19 -2.20 -18.55
C GLU A 276 0.05 -1.31 -18.03
N THR A 277 -0.25 -1.42 -16.74
CA THR A 277 -1.36 -0.68 -16.12
C THR A 277 -0.87 0.60 -15.44
N TYR A 278 0.32 0.57 -14.83
CA TYR A 278 0.87 1.66 -14.01
C TYR A 278 2.33 1.98 -14.36
N PRO A 279 2.61 2.52 -15.57
CA PRO A 279 3.99 2.72 -16.04
C PRO A 279 4.80 3.68 -15.15
N HIS A 280 4.21 4.74 -14.63
CA HIS A 280 4.91 5.66 -13.74
C HIS A 280 5.30 5.01 -12.42
N PHE A 281 4.45 4.17 -11.86
CA PHE A 281 4.75 3.42 -10.64
C PHE A 281 5.85 2.38 -10.89
N ALA A 282 5.81 1.67 -12.01
CA ALA A 282 6.82 0.67 -12.36
C ALA A 282 8.24 1.27 -12.42
N ASN A 283 8.38 2.55 -12.79
CA ASN A 283 9.67 3.22 -12.80
C ASN A 283 10.24 3.45 -11.39
N GLN A 284 9.40 3.45 -10.35
CA GLN A 284 9.84 3.58 -8.95
C GLN A 284 10.42 2.27 -8.40
N LEU A 285 10.17 1.13 -9.07
CA LEU A 285 10.68 -0.19 -8.71
C LEU A 285 12.04 -0.49 -9.38
N SER A 286 12.67 0.49 -9.99
CA SER A 286 14.04 0.38 -10.50
C SER A 286 15.01 0.79 -9.40
N PRO A 287 16.08 0.03 -9.18
CA PRO A 287 17.17 0.45 -8.29
C PRO A 287 17.91 1.66 -8.88
#